data_8fdd594263a3208472cba759d5ac96b4
#
_entry.id   8fdd594263a3208472cba759d5ac96b4
#
_cell.length_a   1.000
_cell.length_b   1.000
_cell.length_c   1.000
_cell.angle_alpha   90.00
_cell.angle_beta   90.00
_cell.angle_gamma   90.00
#
_symmetry.space_group_name_H-M   'P 1'
#
loop_
_entity.id
_entity.type
_entity.pdbx_description
1 polymer ?
#
loop_
_entity_poly.entity_id
_entity_poly.type
_entity_poly.pdbx_seq_one_letter_code
_entity_poly.pdbx_strand_id
1 'polypeptide(L)'
;MSIEKLISLRQQIIKKDFSRMNDMQLEAVLTTKGPLLVLAGAGSGKTTVLVNRIVNLVKYGEAYYSSDFSRPIREGDEALLENYLAGDTSLFEAEDLLSVRPAKPWQILAITFTNKAAGELKERICKALGEDGNDVWASTFHSTCAKILRRHADEIGYTHNFTIYDSDDSKRAAKECIKRLGYDEKMIPVSRCSRR
;
A
#
# COMPACT_ATOMS: atom_id res chain seq x y z
N MET A 1 31.51 21.87 -1.44
CA MET A 1 30.46 20.82 -1.25
C MET A 1 29.77 20.61 -2.59
N SER A 2 29.74 19.39 -3.12
CA SER A 2 29.08 19.07 -4.39
C SER A 2 27.71 18.46 -4.12
N ILE A 3 26.66 18.98 -4.78
CA ILE A 3 25.29 18.40 -4.72
C ILE A 3 25.33 16.95 -5.20
N GLU A 4 26.14 16.63 -6.20
CA GLU A 4 26.30 15.27 -6.71
C GLU A 4 26.81 14.30 -5.65
N LYS A 5 27.71 14.75 -4.76
CA LYS A 5 28.20 13.91 -3.66
C LYS A 5 27.11 13.62 -2.63
N LEU A 6 26.29 14.61 -2.28
CA LEU A 6 25.15 14.42 -1.38
C LEU A 6 24.12 13.44 -1.96
N ILE A 7 23.80 13.56 -3.26
CA ILE A 7 22.91 12.63 -3.96
C ILE A 7 23.50 11.22 -3.94
N SER A 8 24.79 11.06 -4.20
CA SER A 8 25.48 9.76 -4.17
C SER A 8 25.43 9.12 -2.78
N LEU A 9 25.70 9.89 -1.73
CA LEU A 9 25.62 9.42 -0.33
C LEU A 9 24.19 8.99 0.01
N ARG A 10 23.17 9.80 -0.33
CA ARG A 10 21.76 9.47 -0.14
C ARG A 10 21.39 8.16 -0.85
N GLN A 11 21.81 7.97 -2.09
CA GLN A 11 21.57 6.74 -2.84
C GLN A 11 22.24 5.53 -2.19
N GLN A 12 23.44 5.68 -1.66
CA GLN A 12 24.16 4.62 -0.94
C GLN A 12 23.41 4.23 0.33
N ILE A 13 22.94 5.20 1.11
CA ILE A 13 22.16 4.99 2.33
C ILE A 13 20.86 4.24 2.01
N ILE A 14 20.09 4.70 1.04
CA ILE A 14 18.84 4.06 0.64
C ILE A 14 19.10 2.62 0.16
N LYS A 15 20.11 2.40 -0.66
CA LYS A 15 20.49 1.03 -1.08
C LYS A 15 20.89 0.13 0.07
N LYS A 16 21.60 0.67 1.08
CA LYS A 16 22.02 -0.09 2.26
C LYS A 16 20.81 -0.61 3.04
N ASP A 17 19.76 0.18 3.20
CA ASP A 17 18.51 -0.23 3.88
C ASP A 17 17.82 -1.41 3.16
N PHE A 18 17.96 -1.49 1.84
CA PHE A 18 17.38 -2.56 1.02
C PHE A 18 18.41 -3.57 0.52
N SER A 19 19.57 -3.69 1.17
CA SER A 19 20.72 -4.53 0.75
C SER A 19 20.42 -6.03 0.66
N ARG A 20 19.32 -6.51 1.29
CA ARG A 20 18.87 -7.90 1.20
C ARG A 20 18.12 -8.25 -0.07
N MET A 21 17.86 -7.26 -0.93
CA MET A 21 17.12 -7.43 -2.18
C MET A 21 18.08 -7.70 -3.34
N ASN A 22 17.64 -8.54 -4.28
CA ASN A 22 18.33 -8.63 -5.56
C ASN A 22 18.04 -7.41 -6.43
N ASP A 23 18.77 -7.23 -7.53
CA ASP A 23 18.71 -6.04 -8.37
C ASP A 23 17.29 -5.76 -8.90
N MET A 24 16.58 -6.79 -9.36
CA MET A 24 15.21 -6.63 -9.88
C MET A 24 14.20 -6.25 -8.79
N GLN A 25 14.36 -6.82 -7.60
CA GLN A 25 13.54 -6.47 -6.45
C GLN A 25 13.83 -5.04 -5.99
N LEU A 26 15.09 -4.65 -5.95
CA LEU A 26 15.53 -3.31 -5.59
C LEU A 26 15.01 -2.27 -6.58
N GLU A 27 15.11 -2.54 -7.87
CA GLU A 27 14.54 -1.67 -8.92
C GLU A 27 13.03 -1.46 -8.70
N ALA A 28 12.27 -2.53 -8.43
CA ALA A 28 10.84 -2.43 -8.15
C ALA A 28 10.53 -1.62 -6.88
N VAL A 29 11.36 -1.69 -5.85
CA VAL A 29 11.22 -0.92 -4.61
C VAL A 29 11.51 0.56 -4.86
N LEU A 30 12.56 0.88 -5.60
CA LEU A 30 13.03 2.25 -5.84
C LEU A 30 12.21 3.00 -6.91
N THR A 31 11.51 2.29 -7.80
CA THR A 31 10.64 2.92 -8.82
C THR A 31 9.37 3.44 -8.15
N THR A 32 9.31 4.70 -7.78
CA THR A 32 8.20 5.30 -7.02
C THR A 32 7.15 5.98 -7.89
N LYS A 33 7.47 6.35 -9.13
CA LYS A 33 6.58 7.09 -10.05
C LYS A 33 5.96 6.19 -11.11
N GLY A 34 4.72 6.51 -11.46
CA GLY A 34 3.98 5.86 -12.54
C GLY A 34 3.50 4.44 -12.23
N PRO A 35 2.78 3.82 -13.17
CA PRO A 35 2.34 2.46 -13.04
C PRO A 35 3.52 1.47 -13.18
N LEU A 36 3.61 0.52 -12.25
CA LEU A 36 4.63 -0.52 -12.25
C LEU A 36 3.98 -1.89 -12.21
N LEU A 37 4.27 -2.74 -13.18
CA LEU A 37 3.89 -4.15 -13.19
C LEU A 37 5.10 -5.01 -12.84
N VAL A 38 5.00 -5.79 -11.76
CA VAL A 38 6.03 -6.73 -11.34
C VAL A 38 5.57 -8.16 -11.61
N LEU A 39 6.19 -8.83 -12.58
CA LEU A 39 5.94 -10.24 -12.91
C LEU A 39 6.86 -11.12 -12.05
N ALA A 40 6.25 -11.97 -11.21
CA ALA A 40 7.01 -12.76 -10.24
C ALA A 40 6.34 -14.10 -9.96
N GLY A 41 7.10 -15.18 -10.02
CA GLY A 41 6.64 -16.56 -9.73
C GLY A 41 6.33 -16.80 -8.24
N ALA A 42 5.85 -17.98 -7.91
CA ALA A 42 5.68 -18.40 -6.53
C ALA A 42 7.05 -18.43 -5.82
N GLY A 43 7.10 -17.97 -4.56
CA GLY A 43 8.36 -17.95 -3.78
C GLY A 43 9.36 -16.85 -4.15
N SER A 44 9.11 -16.02 -5.15
CA SER A 44 10.04 -14.96 -5.62
C SER A 44 10.14 -13.75 -4.69
N GLY A 45 9.48 -13.75 -3.55
CA GLY A 45 9.52 -12.64 -2.59
C GLY A 45 8.57 -11.46 -2.91
N LYS A 46 7.51 -11.66 -3.72
CA LYS A 46 6.52 -10.60 -4.06
C LYS A 46 6.06 -9.75 -2.88
N THR A 47 5.67 -10.41 -1.78
CA THR A 47 5.22 -9.69 -0.58
C THR A 47 6.36 -8.89 0.06
N THR A 48 7.58 -9.41 0.01
CA THR A 48 8.77 -8.69 0.51
C THR A 48 9.02 -7.43 -0.31
N VAL A 49 8.95 -7.51 -1.64
CA VAL A 49 9.06 -6.34 -2.52
C VAL A 49 7.97 -5.32 -2.22
N LEU A 50 6.71 -5.77 -2.06
CA LEU A 50 5.59 -4.88 -1.76
C LEU A 50 5.78 -4.14 -0.43
N VAL A 51 6.14 -4.86 0.64
CA VAL A 51 6.41 -4.26 1.96
C VAL A 51 7.55 -3.25 1.87
N ASN A 52 8.68 -3.63 1.27
CA ASN A 52 9.83 -2.71 1.17
C ASN A 52 9.55 -1.51 0.25
N ARG A 53 8.70 -1.67 -0.78
CA ARG A 53 8.23 -0.53 -1.58
C ARG A 53 7.39 0.44 -0.73
N ILE A 54 6.51 -0.06 0.13
CA ILE A 54 5.75 0.78 1.08
C ILE A 54 6.71 1.48 2.04
N VAL A 55 7.68 0.76 2.60
CA VAL A 55 8.72 1.35 3.47
C VAL A 55 9.48 2.46 2.74
N ASN A 56 9.92 2.22 1.49
CA ASN A 56 10.60 3.23 0.69
C ASN A 56 9.74 4.47 0.46
N LEU A 57 8.46 4.29 0.12
CA LEU A 57 7.54 5.40 -0.11
C LEU A 57 7.33 6.25 1.15
N VAL A 58 7.25 5.62 2.34
CA VAL A 58 7.02 6.32 3.61
C VAL A 58 8.30 6.99 4.12
N LYS A 59 9.43 6.29 4.09
CA LYS A 59 10.70 6.82 4.62
C LYS A 59 11.37 7.83 3.69
N TYR A 60 11.45 7.49 2.41
CA TYR A 60 12.30 8.20 1.44
C TYR A 60 11.53 8.89 0.32
N GLY A 61 10.29 8.41 0.03
CA GLY A 61 9.49 8.96 -1.06
C GLY A 61 10.19 8.83 -2.41
N GLU A 62 10.40 9.96 -3.08
CA GLU A 62 11.02 10.03 -4.41
C GLU A 62 12.55 10.24 -4.36
N ALA A 63 13.16 10.21 -3.19
CA ALA A 63 14.52 10.70 -2.95
C ALA A 63 15.60 10.00 -3.79
N TYR A 64 15.44 8.70 -4.09
CA TYR A 64 16.47 7.93 -4.76
C TYR A 64 16.84 8.48 -6.16
N TYR A 65 15.84 8.89 -6.96
CA TYR A 65 16.05 9.43 -8.30
C TYR A 65 15.92 10.96 -8.38
N SER A 66 15.63 11.63 -7.27
CA SER A 66 15.49 13.08 -7.24
C SER A 66 16.82 13.78 -7.06
N SER A 67 16.99 14.93 -7.67
CA SER A 67 18.04 15.89 -7.36
C SER A 67 17.64 16.87 -6.26
N ASP A 68 16.36 16.87 -5.85
CA ASP A 68 15.83 17.78 -4.83
C ASP A 68 16.21 17.32 -3.42
N PHE A 69 16.11 18.26 -2.47
CA PHE A 69 16.19 18.02 -1.04
C PHE A 69 14.98 18.66 -0.36
N SER A 70 14.54 18.13 0.76
CA SER A 70 13.37 18.67 1.49
C SER A 70 13.64 19.98 2.18
N ARG A 71 14.91 20.36 2.32
CA ARG A 71 15.38 21.67 2.80
C ARG A 71 16.61 22.16 2.04
N PRO A 72 16.95 23.46 2.15
CA PRO A 72 18.21 23.96 1.61
C PRO A 72 19.43 23.25 2.21
N ILE A 73 20.42 22.99 1.36
CA ILE A 73 21.69 22.37 1.74
C ILE A 73 22.51 23.34 2.58
N ARG A 74 23.14 22.83 3.65
CA ARG A 74 23.94 23.58 4.61
C ARG A 74 25.37 23.04 4.69
N GLU A 75 26.28 23.84 5.19
CA GLU A 75 27.60 23.37 5.56
C GLU A 75 27.50 22.28 6.63
N GLY A 76 28.23 21.18 6.45
CA GLY A 76 28.17 20.01 7.34
C GLY A 76 27.21 18.90 6.91
N ASP A 77 26.29 19.13 5.94
CA ASP A 77 25.33 18.10 5.49
C ASP A 77 26.00 16.85 4.89
N GLU A 78 27.16 17.02 4.26
CA GLU A 78 27.96 15.92 3.75
C GLU A 78 28.47 15.04 4.89
N ALA A 79 29.06 15.65 5.92
CA ALA A 79 29.54 14.94 7.11
C ALA A 79 28.38 14.27 7.86
N LEU A 80 27.19 14.90 7.90
CA LEU A 80 26.00 14.32 8.51
C LEU A 80 25.56 13.02 7.80
N LEU A 81 25.55 13.00 6.47
CA LEU A 81 25.22 11.79 5.72
C LEU A 81 26.33 10.71 5.81
N GLU A 82 27.60 11.10 5.85
CA GLU A 82 28.71 10.17 6.08
C GLU A 82 28.61 9.53 7.48
N ASN A 83 28.35 10.32 8.52
CA ASN A 83 28.15 9.84 9.88
C ASN A 83 26.91 8.90 9.97
N TYR A 84 25.81 9.25 9.27
CA TYR A 84 24.65 8.37 9.21
C TYR A 84 24.98 7.04 8.54
N LEU A 85 25.75 7.06 7.46
CA LEU A 85 26.18 5.85 6.77
C LEU A 85 27.11 4.99 7.63
N ALA A 86 27.93 5.60 8.48
CA ALA A 86 28.78 4.95 9.48
C ALA A 86 27.97 4.38 10.67
N GLY A 87 26.79 4.92 10.95
CA GLY A 87 25.94 4.51 12.07
C GLY A 87 26.05 5.42 13.30
N ASP A 88 26.70 6.56 13.16
CA ASP A 88 27.02 7.50 14.26
C ASP A 88 25.94 8.60 14.43
N THR A 89 24.94 8.63 13.54
CA THR A 89 23.86 9.64 13.53
C THR A 89 22.49 8.98 13.36
N SER A 90 21.46 9.56 13.98
CA SER A 90 20.08 9.05 13.89
C SER A 90 19.40 9.44 12.58
N LEU A 91 18.38 8.66 12.18
CA LEU A 91 17.54 8.97 11.02
C LEU A 91 16.87 10.35 11.16
N PHE A 92 16.44 10.71 12.36
CA PHE A 92 15.76 11.98 12.64
C PHE A 92 16.59 13.21 12.24
N GLU A 93 17.91 13.16 12.47
CA GLU A 93 18.82 14.26 12.12
C GLU A 93 19.08 14.37 10.61
N ALA A 94 19.03 13.23 9.89
CA ALA A 94 19.31 13.16 8.46
C ALA A 94 18.05 13.13 7.58
N GLU A 95 16.84 13.04 8.15
CA GLU A 95 15.58 12.80 7.45
C GLU A 95 15.34 13.77 6.31
N ASP A 96 15.54 15.08 6.54
CA ASP A 96 15.35 16.13 5.53
C ASP A 96 16.29 16.01 4.31
N LEU A 97 17.41 15.32 4.47
CA LEU A 97 18.36 15.07 3.39
C LEU A 97 18.07 13.75 2.69
N LEU A 98 17.48 12.80 3.41
CA LEU A 98 17.22 11.45 2.91
C LEU A 98 15.84 11.30 2.29
N SER A 99 14.87 12.17 2.58
CA SER A 99 13.50 12.08 2.09
C SER A 99 13.17 13.19 1.09
N VAL A 100 12.38 12.85 0.07
CA VAL A 100 11.80 13.82 -0.88
C VAL A 100 10.35 13.41 -1.13
N ARG A 101 9.42 14.28 -0.74
CA ARG A 101 7.97 14.02 -0.87
C ARG A 101 7.56 12.63 -0.37
N PRO A 102 7.88 12.26 0.87
CA PRO A 102 7.50 10.98 1.42
C PRO A 102 5.97 10.85 1.48
N ALA A 103 5.46 9.67 1.14
CA ALA A 103 4.03 9.39 1.25
C ALA A 103 3.64 9.24 2.72
N LYS A 104 2.55 9.88 3.13
CA LYS A 104 2.01 9.62 4.47
C LYS A 104 1.37 8.23 4.50
N PRO A 105 1.52 7.46 5.60
CA PRO A 105 1.00 6.09 5.69
C PRO A 105 -0.46 5.94 5.26
N TRP A 106 -1.33 6.86 5.67
CA TRP A 106 -2.76 6.86 5.31
C TRP A 106 -3.07 7.15 3.83
N GLN A 107 -2.09 7.61 3.06
CA GLN A 107 -2.22 7.81 1.60
C GLN A 107 -1.95 6.53 0.82
N ILE A 108 -1.51 5.46 1.49
CA ILE A 108 -1.14 4.19 0.86
C ILE A 108 -2.27 3.18 1.03
N LEU A 109 -2.76 2.68 -0.10
CA LEU A 109 -3.73 1.60 -0.17
C LEU A 109 -3.06 0.34 -0.73
N ALA A 110 -2.99 -0.72 0.08
CA ALA A 110 -2.45 -2.02 -0.28
C ALA A 110 -3.57 -3.07 -0.31
N ILE A 111 -3.88 -3.60 -1.50
CA ILE A 111 -5.01 -4.50 -1.70
C ILE A 111 -4.53 -5.92 -1.94
N THR A 112 -5.21 -6.89 -1.30
CA THR A 112 -5.02 -8.32 -1.50
C THR A 112 -6.34 -9.02 -1.82
N PHE A 113 -6.28 -10.30 -2.17
CA PHE A 113 -7.49 -11.08 -2.47
C PHE A 113 -8.12 -11.74 -1.23
N THR A 114 -7.34 -12.08 -0.21
CA THR A 114 -7.82 -12.81 0.97
C THR A 114 -7.56 -12.06 2.26
N ASN A 115 -8.44 -12.25 3.25
CA ASN A 115 -8.28 -11.63 4.57
C ASN A 115 -6.98 -12.11 5.25
N LYS A 116 -6.59 -13.38 5.05
CA LYS A 116 -5.33 -13.91 5.58
C LYS A 116 -4.14 -13.14 5.00
N ALA A 117 -4.07 -12.98 3.67
CA ALA A 117 -2.99 -12.24 3.03
C ALA A 117 -2.98 -10.74 3.42
N ALA A 118 -4.15 -10.13 3.63
CA ALA A 118 -4.25 -8.76 4.13
C ALA A 118 -3.70 -8.63 5.55
N GLY A 119 -4.02 -9.58 6.44
CA GLY A 119 -3.50 -9.63 7.81
C GLY A 119 -1.97 -9.80 7.84
N GLU A 120 -1.44 -10.78 7.08
CA GLU A 120 0.01 -11.02 6.98
C GLU A 120 0.75 -9.79 6.40
N LEU A 121 0.17 -9.14 5.39
CA LEU A 121 0.73 -7.92 4.82
C LEU A 121 0.77 -6.79 5.85
N LYS A 122 -0.33 -6.58 6.58
CA LYS A 122 -0.44 -5.56 7.63
C LYS A 122 0.60 -5.78 8.72
N GLU A 123 0.72 -7.00 9.22
CA GLU A 123 1.70 -7.37 10.24
C GLU A 123 3.13 -7.05 9.80
N ARG A 124 3.49 -7.40 8.55
CA ARG A 124 4.82 -7.12 7.99
C ARG A 124 5.08 -5.63 7.83
N ILE A 125 4.08 -4.86 7.42
CA ILE A 125 4.17 -3.39 7.32
C ILE A 125 4.38 -2.79 8.70
N CYS A 126 3.58 -3.19 9.71
CA CYS A 126 3.73 -2.70 11.08
C CYS A 126 5.11 -3.08 11.68
N LYS A 127 5.60 -4.28 11.39
CA LYS A 127 6.95 -4.69 11.82
C LYS A 127 8.06 -3.81 11.20
N ALA A 128 7.86 -3.34 9.97
CA ALA A 128 8.86 -2.55 9.26
C ALA A 128 8.79 -1.04 9.53
N LEU A 129 7.60 -0.50 9.79
CA LEU A 129 7.34 0.94 9.98
C LEU A 129 6.97 1.32 11.43
N GLY A 130 6.84 0.33 12.33
CA GLY A 130 6.36 0.60 13.69
C GLY A 130 4.92 1.10 13.70
N GLU A 131 4.67 2.15 14.49
CA GLU A 131 3.32 2.73 14.65
C GLU A 131 2.74 3.27 13.34
N ASP A 132 3.55 3.87 12.49
CA ASP A 132 3.17 4.36 11.15
C ASP A 132 2.54 3.26 10.28
N GLY A 133 2.97 2.01 10.46
CA GLY A 133 2.40 0.88 9.77
C GLY A 133 0.90 0.70 10.02
N ASN A 134 0.37 1.16 11.15
CA ASN A 134 -1.05 1.07 11.49
C ASN A 134 -1.93 1.93 10.60
N ASP A 135 -1.40 3.01 10.07
CA ASP A 135 -2.15 3.94 9.23
C ASP A 135 -2.17 3.54 7.76
N VAL A 136 -1.28 2.62 7.34
CA VAL A 136 -1.34 2.05 5.98
C VAL A 136 -2.62 1.23 5.82
N TRP A 137 -3.41 1.55 4.80
CA TRP A 137 -4.65 0.85 4.54
C TRP A 137 -4.41 -0.46 3.79
N ALA A 138 -4.08 -1.52 4.52
CA ALA A 138 -3.93 -2.87 3.98
C ALA A 138 -5.22 -3.67 4.19
N SER A 139 -5.89 -4.08 3.11
CA SER A 139 -7.16 -4.82 3.19
C SER A 139 -7.45 -5.62 1.91
N THR A 140 -8.55 -6.39 1.91
CA THR A 140 -9.01 -7.03 0.68
C THR A 140 -9.75 -6.04 -0.22
N PHE A 141 -9.80 -6.35 -1.52
CA PHE A 141 -10.57 -5.56 -2.48
C PHE A 141 -12.01 -5.34 -2.00
N HIS A 142 -12.71 -6.39 -1.60
CA HIS A 142 -14.08 -6.28 -1.12
C HIS A 142 -14.20 -5.39 0.13
N SER A 143 -13.33 -5.54 1.10
CA SER A 143 -13.34 -4.71 2.32
C SER A 143 -13.07 -3.23 2.01
N THR A 144 -12.14 -2.97 1.09
CA THR A 144 -11.83 -1.61 0.62
C THR A 144 -13.05 -0.99 -0.05
N CYS A 145 -13.65 -1.70 -1.03
CA CYS A 145 -14.84 -1.20 -1.74
C CYS A 145 -16.01 -0.98 -0.79
N ALA A 146 -16.25 -1.88 0.16
CA ALA A 146 -17.31 -1.72 1.16
C ALA A 146 -17.14 -0.46 2.02
N LYS A 147 -15.90 -0.15 2.42
CA LYS A 147 -15.61 1.08 3.19
C LYS A 147 -15.82 2.35 2.34
N ILE A 148 -15.38 2.34 1.08
CA ILE A 148 -15.58 3.46 0.15
C ILE A 148 -17.08 3.68 -0.09
N LEU A 149 -17.81 2.61 -0.41
CA LEU A 149 -19.25 2.68 -0.64
C LEU A 149 -20.02 3.18 0.58
N ARG A 150 -19.65 2.75 1.79
CA ARG A 150 -20.30 3.27 3.00
C ARG A 150 -20.06 4.77 3.21
N ARG A 151 -18.86 5.26 2.86
CA ARG A 151 -18.55 6.69 2.98
C ARG A 151 -19.36 7.55 2.00
N HIS A 152 -19.68 7.00 0.83
CA HIS A 152 -20.37 7.68 -0.27
C HIS A 152 -21.77 7.09 -0.54
N ALA A 153 -22.39 6.44 0.46
CA ALA A 153 -23.66 5.74 0.30
C ALA A 153 -24.78 6.67 -0.17
N ASP A 154 -24.86 7.87 0.38
CA ASP A 154 -25.90 8.84 0.05
C ASP A 154 -25.83 9.30 -1.41
N GLU A 155 -24.64 9.40 -1.99
CA GLU A 155 -24.42 9.77 -3.40
C GLU A 155 -25.00 8.75 -4.39
N ILE A 156 -25.17 7.51 -3.94
CA ILE A 156 -25.74 6.41 -4.74
C ILE A 156 -27.13 5.96 -4.25
N GLY A 157 -27.78 6.76 -3.40
CA GLY A 157 -29.14 6.54 -2.92
C GLY A 157 -29.28 5.44 -1.86
N TYR A 158 -28.23 5.10 -1.15
CA TYR A 158 -28.24 4.16 -0.02
C TYR A 158 -27.98 4.88 1.29
N THR A 159 -28.35 4.25 2.39
CA THR A 159 -27.95 4.69 3.74
C THR A 159 -26.58 4.11 4.09
N HIS A 160 -25.84 4.75 4.99
CA HIS A 160 -24.53 4.25 5.45
C HIS A 160 -24.57 2.85 6.08
N ASN A 161 -25.76 2.40 6.54
CA ASN A 161 -26.00 1.11 7.16
C ASN A 161 -26.50 0.03 6.19
N PHE A 162 -26.26 0.17 4.88
CA PHE A 162 -26.66 -0.85 3.92
C PHE A 162 -26.03 -2.22 4.24
N THR A 163 -26.79 -3.27 4.00
CA THR A 163 -26.32 -4.66 4.15
C THR A 163 -25.70 -5.15 2.85
N ILE A 164 -24.55 -5.80 2.96
CA ILE A 164 -23.89 -6.47 1.82
C ILE A 164 -24.38 -7.91 1.84
N TYR A 165 -25.10 -8.32 0.80
CA TYR A 165 -25.56 -9.67 0.62
C TYR A 165 -24.47 -10.54 0.02
N ASP A 166 -24.27 -11.70 0.61
CA ASP A 166 -23.52 -12.79 -0.04
C ASP A 166 -24.40 -13.53 -1.07
N SER A 167 -23.82 -14.56 -1.71
CA SER A 167 -24.56 -15.34 -2.72
C SER A 167 -25.77 -16.08 -2.14
N ASP A 168 -25.72 -16.48 -0.88
CA ASP A 168 -26.80 -17.23 -0.25
C ASP A 168 -27.87 -16.28 0.31
N ASP A 169 -27.49 -15.12 0.82
CA ASP A 169 -28.42 -14.05 1.17
C ASP A 169 -29.19 -13.58 -0.07
N SER A 170 -28.50 -13.38 -1.20
CA SER A 170 -29.12 -13.01 -2.47
C SER A 170 -30.13 -14.05 -2.96
N LYS A 171 -29.81 -15.36 -2.85
CA LYS A 171 -30.71 -16.44 -3.18
C LYS A 171 -31.92 -16.47 -2.24
N ARG A 172 -31.72 -16.24 -0.95
CA ARG A 172 -32.77 -16.21 0.08
C ARG A 172 -33.74 -15.06 -0.18
N ALA A 173 -33.20 -13.86 -0.44
CA ALA A 173 -34.01 -12.71 -0.79
C ALA A 173 -34.83 -12.92 -2.08
N ALA A 174 -34.21 -13.50 -3.13
CA ALA A 174 -34.90 -13.81 -4.37
C ALA A 174 -36.05 -14.83 -4.15
N LYS A 175 -35.84 -15.88 -3.34
CA LYS A 175 -36.89 -16.84 -2.98
C LYS A 175 -38.05 -16.19 -2.25
N GLU A 176 -37.75 -15.32 -1.32
CA GLU A 176 -38.79 -14.58 -0.58
C GLU A 176 -39.60 -13.66 -1.50
N CYS A 177 -38.95 -12.98 -2.42
CA CYS A 177 -39.64 -12.16 -3.44
C CYS A 177 -40.57 -13.01 -4.33
N ILE A 178 -40.09 -14.16 -4.86
CA ILE A 178 -40.89 -15.08 -5.66
C ILE A 178 -42.12 -15.53 -4.88
N LYS A 179 -41.95 -15.92 -3.62
CA LYS A 179 -43.06 -16.34 -2.74
C LYS A 179 -44.05 -15.21 -2.48
N ARG A 180 -43.60 -14.01 -2.19
CA ARG A 180 -44.46 -12.83 -1.98
C ARG A 180 -45.30 -12.47 -3.22
N LEU A 181 -44.73 -12.68 -4.41
CA LEU A 181 -45.42 -12.45 -5.68
C LEU A 181 -46.36 -13.61 -6.11
N GLY A 182 -46.48 -14.65 -5.29
CA GLY A 182 -47.36 -15.80 -5.53
C GLY A 182 -46.89 -16.74 -6.64
N TYR A 183 -45.61 -16.68 -7.03
CA TYR A 183 -45.05 -17.58 -8.05
C TYR A 183 -44.49 -18.86 -7.42
N ASP A 184 -44.57 -19.99 -8.16
CA ASP A 184 -43.93 -21.24 -7.78
C ASP A 184 -42.44 -21.19 -8.09
N GLU A 185 -41.59 -21.57 -7.10
CA GLU A 185 -40.13 -21.67 -7.26
C GLU A 185 -39.73 -22.62 -8.39
N LYS A 186 -40.55 -23.62 -8.71
CA LYS A 186 -40.34 -24.54 -9.85
C LYS A 186 -40.51 -23.86 -11.21
N MET A 187 -41.37 -22.86 -11.28
CA MET A 187 -41.64 -22.12 -12.51
C MET A 187 -40.59 -21.01 -12.74
N ILE A 188 -40.10 -20.39 -11.66
CA ILE A 188 -39.07 -19.33 -11.71
C ILE A 188 -37.88 -19.73 -10.83
N PRO A 189 -36.93 -20.49 -11.36
CA PRO A 189 -35.76 -20.88 -10.56
C PRO A 189 -34.90 -19.67 -10.22
N VAL A 190 -34.49 -19.58 -8.97
CA VAL A 190 -33.66 -18.47 -8.41
C VAL A 190 -32.40 -18.23 -9.25
N SER A 191 -31.84 -19.26 -9.87
CA SER A 191 -30.70 -19.15 -10.79
C SER A 191 -30.97 -18.26 -12.02
N ARG A 192 -32.23 -18.03 -12.38
CA ARG A 192 -32.62 -17.10 -13.47
C ARG A 192 -32.67 -15.66 -13.00
N CYS A 193 -32.94 -15.42 -11.71
CA CYS A 193 -33.03 -14.08 -11.14
C CYS A 193 -31.65 -13.47 -10.83
N SER A 194 -30.60 -14.30 -10.69
CA SER A 194 -29.26 -13.89 -10.30
C SER A 194 -28.28 -13.65 -11.48
N ARG A 195 -28.79 -13.73 -12.73
CA ARG A 195 -27.98 -13.42 -13.93
C ARG A 195 -28.21 -11.99 -14.39
N ARG A 196 -27.49 -11.06 -13.76
CA ARG A 196 -27.10 -9.77 -14.40
C ARG A 196 -25.76 -9.32 -13.86
#